data_98a6ba2bc668e8fbf5987e98f28afe44
#
_entry.id   98a6ba2bc668e8fbf5987e98f28afe44
#
_cell.length_a   1.000
_cell.length_b   1.000
_cell.length_c   1.000
_cell.angle_alpha   90.00
_cell.angle_beta   90.00
_cell.angle_gamma   90.00
#
_symmetry.space_group_name_H-M   'P 1'
#
loop_
_entity.id
_entity.type
_entity.pdbx_description
1 polymer ?
#
loop_
_entity_poly.entity_id
_entity_poly.type
_entity_poly.pdbx_seq_one_letter_code
_entity_poly.pdbx_strand_id
1 'polypeptide(L)'
;MQTTMKHLGAKTLAAALLAGTCLFGSSAKADTAAAEATFKSKCAMCHGADGKGKASMKTPDFTSADVQKKSDADLSGVITNGKGKMPAYKTMTPDQVKDMVAFIRSLKK
;
A
#
# COMPACT_ATOMS: atom_id res chain seq x y z
N MET A 1 46.69 -65.57 -22.06
CA MET A 1 46.90 -64.59 -20.99
C MET A 1 46.03 -63.39 -21.34
N GLN A 2 44.89 -63.34 -20.75
CA GLN A 2 43.91 -62.34 -21.10
C GLN A 2 43.67 -61.41 -19.93
N THR A 3 44.13 -60.23 -20.04
CA THR A 3 43.90 -59.15 -19.03
C THR A 3 42.60 -58.46 -19.34
N THR A 4 41.60 -58.72 -18.59
CA THR A 4 40.28 -58.10 -18.72
C THR A 4 40.27 -56.75 -18.02
N MET A 5 40.28 -55.69 -18.78
CA MET A 5 40.06 -54.34 -18.26
C MET A 5 38.55 -54.13 -18.10
N LYS A 6 38.14 -54.01 -16.87
CA LYS A 6 36.77 -53.65 -16.51
C LYS A 6 36.64 -52.12 -16.62
N HIS A 7 35.85 -51.68 -17.56
CA HIS A 7 35.48 -50.30 -17.67
C HIS A 7 34.53 -49.93 -16.53
N LEU A 8 34.99 -49.06 -15.66
CA LEU A 8 34.18 -48.49 -14.63
C LEU A 8 33.43 -47.32 -15.23
N GLY A 9 32.15 -47.55 -15.46
CA GLY A 9 31.26 -46.50 -15.97
C GLY A 9 31.01 -45.43 -14.92
N ALA A 10 31.53 -44.25 -15.16
CA ALA A 10 31.20 -43.07 -14.38
C ALA A 10 29.75 -42.67 -14.66
N LYS A 11 28.90 -42.92 -13.67
CA LYS A 11 27.54 -42.37 -13.69
C LYS A 11 27.65 -40.94 -13.22
N THR A 12 27.61 -40.01 -14.17
CA THR A 12 27.43 -38.60 -13.87
C THR A 12 26.01 -38.35 -13.43
N LEU A 13 25.82 -38.17 -12.14
CA LEU A 13 24.60 -37.64 -11.58
C LEU A 13 24.53 -36.15 -11.92
N ALA A 14 23.78 -35.81 -12.93
CA ALA A 14 23.38 -34.43 -13.16
C ALA A 14 22.39 -34.05 -12.09
N ALA A 15 22.85 -33.37 -11.05
CA ALA A 15 21.98 -32.73 -10.10
C ALA A 15 21.35 -31.52 -10.78
N ALA A 16 20.12 -31.64 -11.23
CA ALA A 16 19.33 -30.52 -11.65
C ALA A 16 18.97 -29.66 -10.42
N LEU A 17 19.73 -28.61 -10.19
CA LEU A 17 19.37 -27.56 -9.26
C LEU A 17 18.18 -26.80 -9.86
N LEU A 18 16.99 -27.22 -9.50
CA LEU A 18 15.80 -26.38 -9.65
C LEU A 18 15.94 -25.21 -8.67
N ALA A 19 16.55 -24.15 -9.15
CA ALA A 19 16.47 -22.85 -8.49
C ALA A 19 15.01 -22.41 -8.57
N GLY A 20 14.24 -22.78 -7.56
CA GLY A 20 12.91 -22.21 -7.35
C GLY A 20 13.08 -20.73 -7.07
N THR A 21 12.93 -19.91 -8.08
CA THR A 21 12.80 -18.47 -7.92
C THR A 21 11.45 -18.24 -7.25
N CYS A 22 11.43 -18.26 -5.92
CA CYS A 22 10.33 -17.70 -5.18
C CYS A 22 10.31 -16.21 -5.47
N LEU A 23 9.52 -15.84 -6.47
CA LEU A 23 9.06 -14.47 -6.62
C LEU A 23 8.14 -14.20 -5.42
N PHE A 24 8.74 -13.84 -4.29
CA PHE A 24 8.02 -13.18 -3.24
C PHE A 24 7.62 -11.82 -3.83
N GLY A 25 6.42 -11.77 -4.39
CA GLY A 25 5.77 -10.51 -4.66
C GLY A 25 5.65 -9.80 -3.33
N SER A 26 6.57 -8.89 -3.06
CA SER A 26 6.40 -7.93 -1.99
C SER A 26 5.19 -7.10 -2.37
N SER A 27 4.03 -7.49 -1.88
CA SER A 27 2.90 -6.57 -1.78
C SER A 27 3.42 -5.41 -0.96
N ALA A 28 3.68 -4.28 -1.61
CA ALA A 28 4.07 -3.08 -0.91
C ALA A 28 2.96 -2.75 0.09
N LYS A 29 3.22 -3.01 1.37
CA LYS A 29 2.30 -2.69 2.44
C LYS A 29 2.23 -1.17 2.50
N ALA A 30 1.00 -0.62 2.54
CA ALA A 30 0.80 0.81 2.66
C ALA A 30 1.52 1.36 3.91
N ASP A 31 2.25 2.45 3.75
CA ASP A 31 2.90 3.14 4.87
C ASP A 31 1.90 4.05 5.58
N THR A 32 1.11 3.44 6.46
CA THR A 32 0.10 4.17 7.23
C THR A 32 0.70 5.08 8.29
N ALA A 33 1.90 4.80 8.80
CA ALA A 33 2.57 5.66 9.77
C ALA A 33 3.01 6.98 9.13
N ALA A 34 3.60 6.95 7.94
CA ALA A 34 3.94 8.14 7.17
C ALA A 34 2.69 8.92 6.76
N ALA A 35 1.63 8.22 6.35
CA ALA A 35 0.35 8.83 6.02
C ALA A 35 -0.30 9.49 7.23
N GLU A 36 -0.24 8.88 8.40
CA GLU A 36 -0.74 9.48 9.65
C GLU A 36 -0.01 10.77 9.98
N ALA A 37 1.31 10.79 9.87
CA ALA A 37 2.11 12.00 10.08
C ALA A 37 1.73 13.11 9.10
N THR A 38 1.53 12.78 7.83
CA THR A 38 1.06 13.72 6.80
C THR A 38 -0.35 14.22 7.10
N PHE A 39 -1.24 13.33 7.54
CA PHE A 39 -2.59 13.70 7.93
C PHE A 39 -2.58 14.71 9.08
N LYS A 40 -1.81 14.46 10.13
CA LYS A 40 -1.70 15.36 11.28
C LYS A 40 -1.18 16.74 10.90
N SER A 41 -0.23 16.82 9.97
CA SER A 41 0.37 18.08 9.55
C SER A 41 -0.43 18.88 8.52
N LYS A 42 -1.17 18.19 7.63
CA LYS A 42 -1.81 18.83 6.46
C LYS A 42 -3.33 18.73 6.44
N CYS A 43 -3.92 17.73 7.07
CA CYS A 43 -5.34 17.42 6.94
C CYS A 43 -6.13 17.67 8.23
N ALA A 44 -5.50 17.45 9.38
CA ALA A 44 -6.17 17.47 10.69
C ALA A 44 -6.73 18.84 11.05
N MET A 45 -6.17 19.93 10.52
CA MET A 45 -6.69 21.28 10.76
C MET A 45 -8.17 21.39 10.39
N CYS A 46 -8.55 20.79 9.27
CA CYS A 46 -9.93 20.79 8.78
C CYS A 46 -10.70 19.53 9.13
N HIS A 47 -10.04 18.36 9.15
CA HIS A 47 -10.70 17.06 9.34
C HIS A 47 -10.68 16.54 10.77
N GLY A 48 -10.05 17.26 11.69
CA GLY A 48 -9.87 16.82 13.08
C GLY A 48 -8.70 15.84 13.22
N ALA A 49 -8.02 15.87 14.37
CA ALA A 49 -6.88 15.00 14.64
C ALA A 49 -7.26 13.51 14.67
N ASP A 50 -8.52 13.21 14.98
CA ASP A 50 -9.09 11.88 15.00
C ASP A 50 -9.80 11.46 13.69
N GLY A 51 -9.83 12.36 12.70
CA GLY A 51 -10.50 12.13 11.42
C GLY A 51 -12.03 12.20 11.48
N LYS A 52 -12.61 12.61 12.60
CA LYS A 52 -14.08 12.68 12.76
C LYS A 52 -14.71 13.94 12.16
N GLY A 53 -13.89 14.78 11.55
CA GLY A 53 -14.35 16.04 11.01
C GLY A 53 -14.50 17.13 12.06
N LYS A 54 -14.80 18.32 11.59
CA LYS A 54 -15.11 19.48 12.41
C LYS A 54 -16.39 20.13 11.92
N ALA A 55 -17.39 20.27 12.79
CA ALA A 55 -18.67 20.89 12.43
C ALA A 55 -18.49 22.31 11.91
N SER A 56 -17.56 23.08 12.49
CA SER A 56 -17.23 24.45 12.05
C SER A 56 -16.66 24.51 10.64
N MET A 57 -16.04 23.45 10.16
CA MET A 57 -15.45 23.32 8.83
C MET A 57 -16.35 22.55 7.87
N LYS A 58 -17.45 21.99 8.35
CA LYS A 58 -18.36 21.12 7.58
C LYS A 58 -17.65 19.97 6.89
N THR A 59 -16.65 19.39 7.56
CA THR A 59 -15.88 18.28 7.06
C THR A 59 -16.47 16.94 7.50
N PRO A 60 -16.38 15.89 6.64
CA PRO A 60 -16.99 14.61 6.94
C PRO A 60 -16.23 13.86 8.05
N ASP A 61 -16.94 12.95 8.70
CA ASP A 61 -16.38 11.97 9.63
C ASP A 61 -15.84 10.77 8.84
N PHE A 62 -14.52 10.59 8.83
CA PHE A 62 -13.89 9.47 8.13
C PHE A 62 -14.17 8.11 8.74
N THR A 63 -14.61 8.06 9.99
CA THR A 63 -15.01 6.80 10.65
C THR A 63 -16.40 6.33 10.20
N SER A 64 -17.15 7.19 9.52
CA SER A 64 -18.54 6.93 9.13
C SER A 64 -18.67 5.96 7.96
N ALA A 65 -19.79 5.25 7.91
CA ALA A 65 -20.13 4.39 6.77
C ALA A 65 -20.22 5.18 5.46
N ASP A 66 -20.68 6.42 5.50
CA ASP A 66 -20.83 7.25 4.31
C ASP A 66 -19.50 7.55 3.62
N VAL A 67 -18.44 7.76 4.38
CA VAL A 67 -17.09 7.90 3.83
C VAL A 67 -16.52 6.54 3.44
N GLN A 68 -16.66 5.55 4.30
CA GLN A 68 -16.04 4.23 4.12
C GLN A 68 -16.60 3.45 2.92
N LYS A 69 -17.82 3.73 2.49
CA LYS A 69 -18.41 3.11 1.29
C LYS A 69 -17.97 3.76 -0.04
N LYS A 70 -17.31 4.92 0.00
CA LYS A 70 -16.75 5.54 -1.21
C LYS A 70 -15.61 4.69 -1.75
N SER A 71 -15.44 4.68 -3.08
CA SER A 71 -14.34 3.94 -3.69
C SER A 71 -12.98 4.57 -3.36
N ASP A 72 -11.90 3.78 -3.47
CA ASP A 72 -10.54 4.30 -3.33
C ASP A 72 -10.23 5.34 -4.40
N ALA A 73 -10.76 5.17 -5.61
CA ALA A 73 -10.64 6.15 -6.68
C ALA A 73 -11.31 7.49 -6.33
N ASP A 74 -12.49 7.45 -5.72
CA ASP A 74 -13.20 8.67 -5.28
C ASP A 74 -12.42 9.39 -4.19
N LEU A 75 -11.92 8.67 -3.19
CA LEU A 75 -11.11 9.25 -2.12
C LEU A 75 -9.80 9.82 -2.65
N SER A 76 -9.12 9.09 -3.52
CA SER A 76 -7.87 9.54 -4.17
C SER A 76 -8.11 10.79 -5.02
N GLY A 77 -9.19 10.81 -5.78
CA GLY A 77 -9.58 11.95 -6.61
C GLY A 77 -9.82 13.22 -5.80
N VAL A 78 -10.49 13.12 -4.66
CA VAL A 78 -10.72 14.25 -3.75
C VAL A 78 -9.40 14.78 -3.18
N ILE A 79 -8.49 13.91 -2.78
CA ILE A 79 -7.18 14.32 -2.27
C ILE A 79 -6.38 15.04 -3.38
N THR A 80 -6.32 14.45 -4.55
CA THR A 80 -5.49 14.96 -5.66
C THR A 80 -6.04 16.25 -6.27
N ASN A 81 -7.35 16.33 -6.44
CA ASN A 81 -7.99 17.43 -7.17
C ASN A 81 -8.65 18.46 -6.25
N GLY A 82 -8.84 18.14 -4.98
CA GLY A 82 -9.60 18.96 -4.05
C GLY A 82 -11.12 18.85 -4.27
N LYS A 83 -11.87 19.44 -3.36
CA LYS A 83 -13.32 19.53 -3.46
C LYS A 83 -13.83 20.67 -2.59
N GLY A 84 -14.60 21.61 -3.19
CA GLY A 84 -15.08 22.75 -2.45
C GLY A 84 -13.95 23.56 -1.84
N LYS A 85 -13.96 23.75 -0.52
CA LYS A 85 -12.90 24.46 0.22
C LYS A 85 -11.64 23.62 0.46
N MET A 86 -11.70 22.32 0.20
CA MET A 86 -10.54 21.45 0.33
C MET A 86 -9.57 21.70 -0.83
N PRO A 87 -8.30 22.08 -0.55
CA PRO A 87 -7.34 22.32 -1.62
C PRO A 87 -6.91 21.01 -2.28
N ALA A 88 -6.41 21.11 -3.49
CA ALA A 88 -5.81 20.00 -4.20
C ALA A 88 -4.38 19.73 -3.70
N TYR A 89 -4.05 18.48 -3.41
CA TYR A 89 -2.71 18.07 -3.01
C TYR A 89 -1.94 17.44 -4.19
N LYS A 90 -1.65 18.27 -5.19
CA LYS A 90 -1.01 17.83 -6.44
C LYS A 90 0.46 17.39 -6.28
N THR A 91 1.09 17.78 -5.18
CA THR A 91 2.49 17.42 -4.89
C THR A 91 2.62 16.05 -4.20
N MET A 92 1.53 15.46 -3.73
CA MET A 92 1.54 14.10 -3.22
C MET A 92 1.75 13.11 -4.38
N THR A 93 2.69 12.19 -4.20
CA THR A 93 2.89 11.11 -5.17
C THR A 93 1.69 10.16 -5.17
N PRO A 94 1.46 9.38 -6.25
CA PRO A 94 0.43 8.36 -6.26
C PRO A 94 0.51 7.37 -5.08
N ASP A 95 1.71 6.98 -4.68
CA ASP A 95 1.92 6.10 -3.52
C ASP A 95 1.53 6.78 -2.21
N GLN A 96 1.88 8.04 -2.02
CA GLN A 96 1.46 8.81 -0.85
C GLN A 96 -0.06 8.98 -0.77
N VAL A 97 -0.73 9.19 -1.90
CA VAL A 97 -2.21 9.25 -1.96
C VAL A 97 -2.81 7.89 -1.60
N LYS A 98 -2.24 6.81 -2.13
CA LYS A 98 -2.67 5.44 -1.79
C LYS A 98 -2.50 5.13 -0.30
N ASP A 99 -1.38 5.51 0.28
CA ASP A 99 -1.11 5.35 1.71
C ASP A 99 -2.09 6.16 2.56
N MET A 100 -2.43 7.37 2.12
CA MET A 100 -3.43 8.20 2.79
C MET A 100 -4.83 7.57 2.74
N VAL A 101 -5.23 7.01 1.62
CA VAL A 101 -6.49 6.28 1.51
C VAL A 101 -6.50 5.07 2.45
N ALA A 102 -5.40 4.31 2.52
CA ALA A 102 -5.26 3.20 3.46
C ALA A 102 -5.36 3.66 4.93
N PHE A 103 -4.76 4.80 5.25
CA PHE A 103 -4.90 5.41 6.58
C PHE A 103 -6.37 5.76 6.88
N ILE A 104 -7.08 6.41 5.96
CA ILE A 104 -8.51 6.73 6.11
C ILE A 104 -9.33 5.44 6.31
N ARG A 105 -9.04 4.36 5.58
CA ARG A 105 -9.69 3.06 5.76
C ARG A 105 -9.45 2.47 7.16
N SER A 106 -8.28 2.69 7.73
CA SER A 106 -7.95 2.23 9.09
C SER A 106 -8.79 2.90 10.18
N LEU A 107 -9.41 4.04 9.88
CA LEU A 107 -10.26 4.77 10.81
C LEU A 107 -11.69 4.22 10.89
N LYS A 108 -12.04 3.26 10.06
CA LYS A 108 -13.35 2.60 10.10
C LYS A 108 -13.62 2.01 11.48
N LYS A 109 -14.78 2.29 12.01
CA LYS A 109 -15.32 1.67 13.24
C LYS A 109 -16.23 0.50 12.93
#